data_4f7ac49bf7d463b147df0419fb24c512
#
_entry.id   4f7ac49bf7d463b147df0419fb24c512
#
_cell.length_a   1.000
_cell.length_b   1.000
_cell.length_c   1.000
_cell.angle_alpha   90.00
_cell.angle_beta   90.00
_cell.angle_gamma   90.00
#
_symmetry.space_group_name_H-M   'P 1'
#
loop_
_entity.id
_entity.type
_entity.pdbx_description
1 polymer ?
#
loop_
_entity_poly.entity_id
_entity_poly.type
_entity_poly.pdbx_seq_one_letter_code
_entity_poly.pdbx_strand_id
1 'polypeptide(L)'
;MDEKTCRSCGRRIERRAKWAKNWDEVAYCSDACRKRKVRPVDRELEASIRRLLEARAATSTICPSDAARDVYQGDDEGWRELMEPARRAARRLVAAGEVDITQGGSVVDPSTAKGPIRIRRHR
;
A
#
# COMPACT_ATOMS: atom_id res chain seq x y z
N MET A 1 21.51 7.63 -0.65
CA MET A 1 20.50 7.34 -1.66
C MET A 1 19.40 8.35 -1.61
N ASP A 2 18.92 8.73 -2.77
CA ASP A 2 18.03 9.89 -2.86
C ASP A 2 16.54 9.52 -2.97
N GLU A 3 16.20 8.31 -2.53
CA GLU A 3 14.82 7.87 -2.51
C GLU A 3 14.40 7.42 -1.13
N LYS A 4 13.14 7.70 -0.81
CA LYS A 4 12.50 7.22 0.41
C LYS A 4 11.10 6.73 0.06
N THR A 5 10.48 6.01 0.98
CA THR A 5 9.09 5.57 0.83
C THR A 5 8.20 6.42 1.73
N CYS A 6 7.12 6.94 1.18
CA CYS A 6 6.13 7.70 1.95
C CYS A 6 5.51 6.78 3.02
N ARG A 7 5.55 7.21 4.26
CA ARG A 7 5.03 6.41 5.37
C ARG A 7 3.51 6.20 5.33
N SER A 8 2.80 7.10 4.66
CA SER A 8 1.34 7.00 4.56
C SER A 8 0.90 6.22 3.33
N CYS A 9 1.30 6.63 2.13
CA CYS A 9 0.78 6.05 0.90
C CYS A 9 1.65 4.96 0.29
N GLY A 10 2.88 4.80 0.77
CA GLY A 10 3.80 3.77 0.30
C GLY A 10 4.48 4.07 -1.03
N ARG A 11 4.21 5.22 -1.63
CA ARG A 11 4.88 5.60 -2.87
C ARG A 11 6.29 6.12 -2.62
N ARG A 12 7.11 6.00 -3.64
CA ARG A 12 8.49 6.48 -3.62
C ARG A 12 8.52 8.01 -3.55
N ILE A 13 9.39 8.54 -2.70
CA ILE A 13 9.66 9.98 -2.62
C ILE A 13 11.03 10.20 -3.21
N GLU A 14 11.11 10.96 -4.30
CA GLU A 14 12.38 11.32 -4.91
C GLU A 14 12.85 12.65 -4.32
N ARG A 15 14.17 12.77 -4.11
CA ARG A 15 14.75 13.98 -3.56
C ARG A 15 14.54 15.14 -4.52
N ARG A 16 14.07 16.26 -3.97
CA ARG A 16 13.85 17.49 -4.73
C ARG A 16 14.64 18.62 -4.11
N ALA A 17 14.95 19.64 -4.93
CA ALA A 17 15.70 20.82 -4.46
C ALA A 17 15.07 21.47 -3.24
N LYS A 18 13.74 21.53 -3.18
CA LYS A 18 13.01 22.12 -2.05
C LYS A 18 13.26 21.39 -0.73
N TRP A 19 13.74 20.15 -0.79
CA TRP A 19 14.02 19.34 0.40
C TRP A 19 15.51 19.20 0.70
N ALA A 20 16.36 19.90 -0.03
CA ALA A 20 17.82 19.74 0.10
C ALA A 20 18.32 19.96 1.53
N LYS A 21 17.70 20.89 2.27
CA LYS A 21 18.11 21.22 3.63
C LYS A 21 17.53 20.31 4.71
N ASN A 22 16.42 19.65 4.42
CA ASN A 22 15.71 18.84 5.42
C ASN A 22 15.35 17.43 4.93
N TRP A 23 16.11 16.93 3.94
CA TRP A 23 15.83 15.63 3.36
C TRP A 23 15.76 14.52 4.41
N ASP A 24 16.62 14.56 5.42
CA ASP A 24 16.61 13.53 6.47
C ASP A 24 15.31 13.51 7.27
N GLU A 25 14.59 14.62 7.31
CA GLU A 25 13.31 14.73 8.02
C GLU A 25 12.11 14.41 7.15
N VAL A 26 12.29 14.28 5.84
CA VAL A 26 11.20 14.00 4.92
C VAL A 26 10.73 12.55 5.13
N ALA A 27 9.44 12.37 5.44
CA ALA A 27 8.84 11.06 5.68
C ALA A 27 7.58 10.85 4.83
N TYR A 28 7.04 11.91 4.24
CA TYR A 28 5.78 11.87 3.49
C TYR A 28 5.95 12.57 2.15
N CYS A 29 5.24 12.05 1.14
CA CYS A 29 5.35 12.60 -0.23
C CYS A 29 4.62 13.93 -0.41
N SER A 30 3.71 14.28 0.51
CA SER A 30 2.87 15.47 0.39
C SER A 30 2.34 15.89 1.75
N ASP A 31 1.79 17.11 1.82
CA ASP A 31 1.12 17.59 3.03
C ASP A 31 -0.12 16.74 3.35
N ALA A 32 -0.83 16.27 2.33
CA ALA A 32 -2.00 15.41 2.55
C ALA A 32 -1.61 14.12 3.26
N CYS A 33 -0.52 13.48 2.82
CA CYS A 33 -0.02 12.27 3.47
C CYS A 33 0.52 12.55 4.86
N ARG A 34 1.18 13.69 5.06
CA ARG A 34 1.67 14.10 6.38
C ARG A 34 0.54 14.28 7.38
N LYS A 35 -0.59 14.82 6.94
CA LYS A 35 -1.77 14.99 7.79
C LYS A 35 -2.49 13.68 8.03
N ARG A 36 -2.58 12.83 6.99
CA ARG A 36 -3.25 11.54 7.09
C ARG A 36 -2.50 10.56 7.97
N LYS A 37 -1.20 10.49 7.83
CA LYS A 37 -0.33 9.51 8.52
C LYS A 37 -0.81 8.08 8.27
N VAL A 38 -0.74 7.21 9.27
CA VAL A 38 -1.27 5.85 9.22
C VAL A 38 -2.26 5.73 10.39
N ARG A 39 -3.52 5.45 10.07
CA ARG A 39 -4.61 5.36 11.04
C ARG A 39 -4.85 3.90 11.41
N PRO A 40 -5.63 3.65 12.49
CA PRO A 40 -5.95 2.25 12.87
C PRO A 40 -6.52 1.42 11.72
N VAL A 41 -7.43 1.97 10.91
CA VAL A 41 -8.00 1.24 9.77
C VAL A 41 -6.92 0.86 8.76
N ASP A 42 -5.88 1.67 8.59
CA ASP A 42 -4.78 1.38 7.69
C ASP A 42 -3.99 0.16 8.16
N ARG A 43 -3.80 0.03 9.48
CA ARG A 43 -3.15 -1.15 10.07
C ARG A 43 -4.03 -2.38 9.97
N GLU A 44 -5.35 -2.22 10.11
CA GLU A 44 -6.29 -3.33 9.91
C GLU A 44 -6.23 -3.85 8.47
N LEU A 45 -6.09 -2.96 7.49
CA LEU A 45 -5.96 -3.36 6.09
C LEU A 45 -4.65 -4.12 5.85
N GLU A 46 -3.53 -3.68 6.44
CA GLU A 46 -2.27 -4.41 6.37
C GLU A 46 -2.42 -5.81 6.96
N ALA A 47 -3.03 -5.91 8.13
CA ALA A 47 -3.25 -7.20 8.80
C ALA A 47 -4.16 -8.10 7.97
N SER A 48 -5.18 -7.54 7.35
CA SER A 48 -6.10 -8.27 6.48
C SER A 48 -5.36 -8.86 5.26
N ILE A 49 -4.52 -8.05 4.60
CA ILE A 49 -3.72 -8.52 3.46
C ILE A 49 -2.86 -9.71 3.89
N ARG A 50 -2.14 -9.59 5.02
CA ARG A 50 -1.30 -10.67 5.52
C ARG A 50 -2.11 -11.94 5.78
N ARG A 51 -3.23 -11.81 6.46
CA ARG A 51 -4.08 -12.93 6.83
C ARG A 51 -4.68 -13.63 5.61
N LEU A 52 -5.17 -12.85 4.65
CA LEU A 52 -5.77 -13.42 3.44
C LEU A 52 -4.73 -14.16 2.60
N LEU A 53 -3.51 -13.64 2.51
CA LEU A 53 -2.43 -14.32 1.80
C LEU A 53 -1.99 -15.59 2.52
N GLU A 54 -1.93 -15.58 3.86
CA GLU A 54 -1.57 -16.76 4.63
C GLU A 54 -2.59 -17.89 4.49
N ALA A 55 -3.86 -17.54 4.28
CA ALA A 55 -4.93 -18.53 4.13
C ALA A 55 -4.96 -19.19 2.75
N ARG A 56 -4.11 -18.75 1.82
CA ARG A 56 -4.07 -19.23 0.44
C ARG A 56 -2.74 -19.89 0.13
N ALA A 57 -2.69 -20.59 -1.01
CA ALA A 57 -1.43 -21.17 -1.51
C ALA A 57 -0.40 -20.07 -1.71
N ALA A 58 0.89 -20.41 -1.51
CA ALA A 58 1.98 -19.44 -1.57
C ALA A 58 2.06 -18.68 -2.90
N THR A 59 1.55 -19.26 -3.98
CA THR A 59 1.55 -18.65 -5.31
C THR A 59 0.28 -17.86 -5.61
N SER A 60 -0.71 -17.89 -4.72
CA SER A 60 -1.98 -17.19 -4.93
C SER A 60 -1.84 -15.69 -4.74
N THR A 61 -2.78 -14.96 -5.34
CA THR A 61 -2.86 -13.52 -5.22
C THR A 61 -4.22 -13.10 -4.67
N ILE A 62 -4.30 -11.88 -4.16
CA ILE A 62 -5.57 -11.26 -3.78
C ILE A 62 -5.71 -9.91 -4.47
N CYS A 63 -6.95 -9.40 -4.53
CA CYS A 63 -7.22 -8.02 -4.95
C CYS A 63 -7.23 -7.12 -3.73
N PRO A 64 -6.95 -5.82 -3.89
CA PRO A 64 -7.19 -4.86 -2.80
C PRO A 64 -8.62 -4.90 -2.27
N SER A 65 -9.60 -5.18 -3.14
CA SER A 65 -11.01 -5.30 -2.75
C SER A 65 -11.25 -6.42 -1.74
N ASP A 66 -10.46 -7.49 -1.79
CA ASP A 66 -10.58 -8.57 -0.82
C ASP A 66 -10.32 -8.07 0.60
N ALA A 67 -9.26 -7.27 0.77
CA ALA A 67 -8.93 -6.68 2.07
C ALA A 67 -9.95 -5.60 2.46
N ALA A 68 -10.38 -4.78 1.51
CA ALA A 68 -11.37 -3.73 1.78
C ALA A 68 -12.67 -4.34 2.30
N ARG A 69 -13.16 -5.40 1.66
CA ARG A 69 -14.37 -6.09 2.10
C ARG A 69 -14.20 -6.80 3.43
N ASP A 70 -13.02 -7.36 3.67
CA ASP A 70 -12.73 -8.07 4.92
C ASP A 70 -12.74 -7.12 6.12
N VAL A 71 -12.24 -5.90 5.95
CA VAL A 71 -12.14 -4.91 7.03
C VAL A 71 -13.43 -4.13 7.22
N TYR A 72 -14.21 -3.92 6.17
CA TYR A 72 -15.42 -3.11 6.23
C TYR A 72 -16.48 -3.75 7.14
N GLN A 73 -17.05 -2.96 8.05
CA GLN A 73 -18.00 -3.44 9.07
C GLN A 73 -19.46 -3.37 8.65
N GLY A 74 -19.77 -2.93 7.45
CA GLY A 74 -21.14 -2.85 6.96
C GLY A 74 -21.46 -3.97 5.97
N ASP A 75 -22.74 -4.09 5.61
CA ASP A 75 -23.20 -5.05 4.62
C ASP A 75 -23.67 -4.38 3.32
N ASP A 76 -23.47 -3.08 3.20
CA ASP A 76 -23.69 -2.32 1.96
C ASP A 76 -22.37 -2.25 1.16
N GLU A 77 -22.28 -1.34 0.20
CA GLU A 77 -21.10 -1.20 -0.66
C GLU A 77 -20.08 -0.18 -0.15
N GLY A 78 -20.16 0.22 1.12
CA GLY A 78 -19.22 1.18 1.70
C GLY A 78 -17.76 0.72 1.70
N TRP A 79 -17.52 -0.60 1.53
CA TRP A 79 -16.17 -1.13 1.37
C TRP A 79 -15.40 -0.46 0.23
N ARG A 80 -16.12 0.10 -0.76
CA ARG A 80 -15.48 0.78 -1.89
C ARG A 80 -14.66 1.99 -1.46
N GLU A 81 -15.03 2.64 -0.36
CA GLU A 81 -14.27 3.74 0.19
C GLU A 81 -12.92 3.28 0.78
N LEU A 82 -12.78 1.99 1.06
CA LEU A 82 -11.53 1.42 1.56
C LEU A 82 -10.61 0.93 0.45
N MET A 83 -11.00 1.08 -0.83
CA MET A 83 -10.16 0.61 -1.95
C MET A 83 -8.83 1.34 -2.02
N GLU A 84 -8.84 2.66 -1.98
CA GLU A 84 -7.58 3.41 -2.01
C GLU A 84 -6.76 3.19 -0.73
N PRO A 85 -7.37 3.22 0.47
CA PRO A 85 -6.63 2.81 1.67
C PRO A 85 -6.01 1.40 1.57
N ALA A 86 -6.71 0.44 0.95
CA ALA A 86 -6.17 -0.91 0.75
C ALA A 86 -4.96 -0.90 -0.20
N ARG A 87 -5.01 -0.08 -1.26
CA ARG A 87 -3.87 0.07 -2.17
C ARG A 87 -2.67 0.71 -1.47
N ARG A 88 -2.91 1.69 -0.61
CA ARG A 88 -1.84 2.29 0.20
C ARG A 88 -1.21 1.25 1.13
N ALA A 89 -2.04 0.44 1.77
CA ALA A 89 -1.55 -0.64 2.64
C ALA A 89 -0.67 -1.61 1.86
N ALA A 90 -1.10 -2.00 0.67
CA ALA A 90 -0.29 -2.88 -0.19
C ALA A 90 1.06 -2.25 -0.52
N ARG A 91 1.09 -0.96 -0.87
CA ARG A 91 2.35 -0.28 -1.17
C ARG A 91 3.28 -0.23 0.04
N ARG A 92 2.73 0.01 1.25
CA ARG A 92 3.56 0.00 2.47
C ARG A 92 4.13 -1.39 2.72
N LEU A 93 3.36 -2.45 2.45
CA LEU A 93 3.85 -3.82 2.62
C LEU A 93 4.89 -4.20 1.57
N VAL A 94 4.81 -3.64 0.36
CA VAL A 94 5.89 -3.79 -0.63
C VAL A 94 7.18 -3.16 -0.10
N ALA A 95 7.08 -1.95 0.44
CA ALA A 95 8.24 -1.25 1.01
C ALA A 95 8.86 -2.02 2.17
N ALA A 96 8.04 -2.75 2.93
CA ALA A 96 8.50 -3.59 4.03
C ALA A 96 9.05 -4.95 3.56
N GLY A 97 9.00 -5.24 2.26
CA GLY A 97 9.49 -6.50 1.73
C GLY A 97 8.56 -7.69 1.93
N GLU A 98 7.31 -7.46 2.28
CA GLU A 98 6.38 -8.55 2.62
C GLU A 98 5.55 -9.02 1.43
N VAL A 99 5.25 -8.14 0.47
CA VAL A 99 4.42 -8.50 -0.68
C VAL A 99 4.99 -7.91 -1.96
N ASP A 100 4.52 -8.42 -3.09
CA ASP A 100 4.74 -7.84 -4.41
C ASP A 100 3.38 -7.39 -4.95
N ILE A 101 3.39 -6.35 -5.77
CA ILE A 101 2.22 -5.93 -6.54
C ILE A 101 2.45 -6.34 -7.99
N THR A 102 1.44 -6.99 -8.58
CA THR A 102 1.54 -7.50 -9.95
C THR A 102 0.39 -7.00 -10.82
N GLN A 103 0.63 -6.98 -12.12
CA GLN A 103 -0.39 -6.76 -13.14
C GLN A 103 -0.10 -7.75 -14.27
N GLY A 104 -1.12 -8.48 -14.70
CA GLY A 104 -0.92 -9.49 -15.75
C GLY A 104 0.12 -10.55 -15.38
N GLY A 105 0.27 -10.84 -14.10
CA GLY A 105 1.23 -11.84 -13.63
C GLY A 105 2.65 -11.34 -13.45
N SER A 106 2.95 -10.10 -13.82
CA SER A 106 4.30 -9.53 -13.70
C SER A 106 4.37 -8.51 -12.59
N VAL A 107 5.48 -8.48 -11.85
CA VAL A 107 5.73 -7.47 -10.82
C VAL A 107 5.82 -6.10 -11.48
N VAL A 108 5.14 -5.13 -10.90
CA VAL A 108 5.14 -3.75 -11.39
C VAL A 108 5.62 -2.80 -10.30
N ASP A 109 6.02 -1.59 -10.71
CA ASP A 109 6.41 -0.54 -9.77
C ASP A 109 5.14 -0.04 -9.07
N PRO A 110 5.03 -0.24 -7.74
CA PRO A 110 3.81 0.15 -7.03
C PRO A 110 3.59 1.66 -7.00
N SER A 111 4.65 2.46 -7.18
CA SER A 111 4.52 3.92 -7.16
C SER A 111 3.84 4.47 -8.40
N THR A 112 3.96 3.79 -9.53
CA THR A 112 3.48 4.30 -10.82
C THR A 112 2.40 3.43 -11.45
N ALA A 113 2.15 2.22 -10.94
CA ALA A 113 1.17 1.31 -11.50
C ALA A 113 -0.23 1.93 -11.48
N LYS A 114 -0.94 1.81 -12.60
CA LYS A 114 -2.30 2.30 -12.76
C LYS A 114 -3.22 1.14 -13.10
N GLY A 115 -4.49 1.28 -12.72
CA GLY A 115 -5.49 0.26 -12.97
C GLY A 115 -5.47 -0.87 -11.94
N PRO A 116 -6.22 -1.95 -12.20
CA PRO A 116 -6.33 -3.05 -11.25
C PRO A 116 -4.99 -3.72 -10.98
N ILE A 117 -4.75 -4.04 -9.72
CA ILE A 117 -3.53 -4.71 -9.27
C ILE A 117 -3.88 -5.98 -8.51
N ARG A 118 -2.90 -6.90 -8.44
CA ARG A 118 -2.96 -8.08 -7.58
C ARG A 118 -1.84 -7.98 -6.55
N ILE A 119 -2.06 -8.60 -5.40
CA ILE A 119 -1.10 -8.62 -4.30
C ILE A 119 -0.73 -10.07 -4.04
N ARG A 120 0.57 -10.37 -3.94
CA ARG A 120 1.06 -11.71 -3.63
C ARG A 120 2.16 -11.63 -2.59
N ARG A 121 2.46 -12.76 -1.95
CA ARG A 121 3.61 -12.84 -1.06
C ARG A 121 4.89 -12.52 -1.84
N HIS A 122 5.80 -11.82 -1.20
CA HIS A 122 7.10 -11.53 -1.79
C HIS A 122 7.87 -12.84 -2.03
N ARG A 123 8.52 -12.92 -3.17
CA ARG A 123 9.30 -14.08 -3.58
C ARG A 123 10.77 -13.79 -3.65
#